data_a3a42c2880e8c48b1ea5912bf5655247
#
_entry.id   a3a42c2880e8c48b1ea5912bf5655247
#
_cell.length_a   1.000
_cell.length_b   1.000
_cell.length_c   1.000
_cell.angle_alpha   90.00
_cell.angle_beta   90.00
_cell.angle_gamma   90.00
#
_symmetry.space_group_name_H-M   'P 1'
#
loop_
_entity.id
_entity.type
_entity.pdbx_description
1 polymer ?
#
loop_
_entity_poly.entity_id
_entity_poly.type
_entity_poly.pdbx_seq_one_letter_code
_entity_poly.pdbx_strand_id
1 'polypeptide(L)'
;FSINLDGESGTYFEDVEIAPGDSLFLFAKVRIDPNDMNSPFVQEDEIVFVTNGNEQSVKLMAWGQNANYIVARDSVGSMKLNIIAGAGDVVRWTSERPYVIIGGYAAVDSLGSLIIDAGTHVYLHRGSGLWIYRYGNIMVNGTKGNEVIFESDRLEPEYDAVSGMWDRIWINEGPVRNEIHHAIIRNGFIGIQAESMSLSEYWQDNLLLDNVVIENMSGMGIYAVLYSINAANVLVDNCGSHLVALTMG
;
A
#
# COMPACT_ATOMS: atom_id res chain seq x y z
N PHE A 1 13.24 2.09 21.90
CA PHE A 1 12.26 3.17 22.12
C PHE A 1 12.92 4.32 22.89
N SER A 2 12.44 5.53 22.69
CA SER A 2 12.71 6.72 23.49
C SER A 2 11.42 7.49 23.66
N ILE A 3 11.28 8.19 24.77
CA ILE A 3 10.10 9.00 25.05
C ILE A 3 10.48 10.48 25.10
N ASN A 4 9.53 11.34 24.74
CA ASN A 4 9.62 12.78 24.92
C ASN A 4 8.46 13.22 25.80
N LEU A 5 8.79 13.84 26.90
CA LEU A 5 7.84 14.37 27.88
C LEU A 5 8.07 15.88 27.96
N ASP A 6 7.05 16.65 27.63
CA ASP A 6 7.05 18.13 27.67
C ASP A 6 8.29 18.79 27.00
N GLY A 7 8.74 18.19 25.86
CA GLY A 7 9.89 18.70 25.09
C GLY A 7 11.23 18.09 25.48
N GLU A 8 11.35 17.38 26.59
CA GLU A 8 12.55 16.69 27.01
C GLU A 8 12.54 15.23 26.56
N SER A 9 13.62 14.76 25.93
CA SER A 9 13.75 13.39 25.44
C SER A 9 14.59 12.56 26.38
N GLY A 10 14.10 11.35 26.72
CA GLY A 10 14.79 10.45 27.61
C GLY A 10 14.19 9.05 27.61
N THR A 11 14.72 8.17 28.47
CA THR A 11 14.16 6.84 28.72
C THR A 11 13.65 6.70 30.17
N TYR A 12 13.93 7.70 30.99
CA TYR A 12 13.55 7.74 32.40
C TYR A 12 13.35 9.19 32.86
N PHE A 13 12.30 9.44 33.64
CA PHE A 13 11.95 10.73 34.21
C PHE A 13 11.53 10.55 35.67
N GLU A 14 11.97 11.42 36.54
CA GLU A 14 11.61 11.46 37.94
C GLU A 14 10.94 12.80 38.27
N ASP A 15 10.15 12.80 39.35
CA ASP A 15 9.53 13.99 39.92
C ASP A 15 8.69 14.81 38.92
N VAL A 16 8.00 14.09 38.01
CA VAL A 16 7.10 14.71 37.04
C VAL A 16 5.82 15.15 37.75
N GLU A 17 5.62 16.47 37.87
CA GLU A 17 4.45 17.03 38.52
C GLU A 17 3.30 17.22 37.52
N ILE A 18 2.11 16.71 37.88
CA ILE A 18 0.87 16.95 37.14
C ILE A 18 -0.11 17.64 38.10
N ALA A 19 -0.53 18.86 37.73
CA ALA A 19 -1.48 19.64 38.54
C ALA A 19 -2.85 18.96 38.59
N PRO A 20 -3.65 19.16 39.68
CA PRO A 20 -4.98 18.59 39.80
C PRO A 20 -5.87 19.00 38.61
N GLY A 21 -6.43 17.99 37.91
CA GLY A 21 -7.29 18.20 36.73
C GLY A 21 -6.55 18.49 35.42
N ASP A 22 -5.23 18.37 35.43
CA ASP A 22 -4.39 18.59 34.26
C ASP A 22 -3.91 17.25 33.65
N SER A 23 -3.26 17.32 32.51
CA SER A 23 -2.72 16.16 31.77
C SER A 23 -1.42 16.53 31.06
N LEU A 24 -0.52 15.58 30.92
CA LEU A 24 0.71 15.70 30.14
C LEU A 24 0.66 14.81 28.91
N PHE A 25 1.25 15.30 27.82
CA PHE A 25 1.44 14.51 26.62
C PHE A 25 2.81 13.83 26.63
N LEU A 26 2.81 12.54 26.39
CA LEU A 26 4.01 11.75 26.24
C LEU A 26 4.08 11.22 24.82
N PHE A 27 5.17 11.51 24.10
CA PHE A 27 5.43 11.03 22.77
C PHE A 27 6.43 9.88 22.82
N ALA A 28 6.04 8.69 22.35
CA ALA A 28 6.95 7.58 22.17
C ALA A 28 7.53 7.58 20.75
N LYS A 29 8.85 7.43 20.65
CA LYS A 29 9.57 7.31 19.39
C LYS A 29 10.32 5.99 19.37
N VAL A 30 10.16 5.25 18.29
CA VAL A 30 10.95 4.05 18.02
C VAL A 30 11.89 4.30 16.85
N ARG A 31 13.10 3.78 16.97
CA ARG A 31 14.04 3.61 15.87
C ARG A 31 14.35 2.14 15.76
N ILE A 32 14.03 1.57 14.61
CA ILE A 32 14.29 0.16 14.32
C ILE A 32 15.49 0.14 13.39
N ASP A 33 16.54 -0.56 13.80
CA ASP A 33 17.71 -0.78 12.95
C ASP A 33 17.39 -1.92 11.96
N PRO A 34 17.79 -1.80 10.69
CA PRO A 34 17.64 -2.87 9.72
C PRO A 34 18.33 -4.15 10.22
N ASN A 35 17.65 -5.27 10.12
CA ASN A 35 18.25 -6.58 10.31
C ASN A 35 18.37 -7.29 8.95
N ASP A 36 19.12 -8.38 8.87
CA ASP A 36 19.31 -9.12 7.62
C ASP A 36 18.12 -10.06 7.29
N MET A 37 17.01 -9.96 8.05
CA MET A 37 15.81 -10.76 7.82
C MET A 37 14.78 -9.95 7.03
N ASN A 38 14.19 -10.55 6.03
CA ASN A 38 13.12 -9.93 5.19
C ASN A 38 11.71 -10.18 5.72
N SER A 39 11.58 -10.90 6.84
CA SER A 39 10.28 -11.12 7.50
C SER A 39 9.94 -9.97 8.42
N PRO A 40 8.66 -9.66 8.62
CA PRO A 40 8.22 -8.73 9.64
C PRO A 40 8.71 -9.17 11.02
N PHE A 41 9.13 -8.22 11.82
CA PHE A 41 9.52 -8.44 13.20
C PHE A 41 8.85 -7.43 14.13
N VAL A 42 8.60 -7.84 15.37
CA VAL A 42 7.98 -7.00 16.38
C VAL A 42 9.04 -6.59 17.39
N GLN A 43 9.15 -5.29 17.63
CA GLN A 43 9.91 -4.73 18.73
C GLN A 43 8.92 -4.34 19.83
N GLU A 44 8.99 -5.01 20.95
CA GLU A 44 8.17 -4.73 22.12
C GLU A 44 8.97 -3.98 23.19
N ASP A 45 8.29 -3.11 23.91
CA ASP A 45 8.78 -2.38 25.08
C ASP A 45 7.58 -1.96 25.93
N GLU A 46 7.80 -1.36 27.10
CA GLU A 46 6.73 -0.80 27.90
C GLU A 46 7.12 0.52 28.57
N ILE A 47 6.15 1.39 28.74
CA ILE A 47 6.27 2.58 29.59
C ILE A 47 5.63 2.27 30.93
N VAL A 48 6.43 2.32 31.97
CA VAL A 48 5.96 2.09 33.35
C VAL A 48 5.77 3.46 34.03
N PHE A 49 4.60 3.65 34.59
CA PHE A 49 4.23 4.83 35.38
C PHE A 49 4.11 4.45 36.85
N VAL A 50 4.85 5.13 37.71
CA VAL A 50 4.74 4.97 39.17
C VAL A 50 4.17 6.24 39.76
N THR A 51 2.94 6.20 40.26
CA THR A 51 2.24 7.35 40.83
C THR A 51 1.75 7.02 42.23
N ASN A 52 2.28 7.71 43.25
CA ASN A 52 1.90 7.50 44.65
C ASN A 52 2.01 6.03 45.09
N GLY A 53 3.05 5.31 44.61
CA GLY A 53 3.26 3.89 44.91
C GLY A 53 2.41 2.91 44.10
N ASN A 54 1.54 3.40 43.21
CA ASN A 54 0.82 2.56 42.25
C ASN A 54 1.57 2.51 40.92
N GLU A 55 1.78 1.29 40.43
CA GLU A 55 2.41 1.04 39.16
C GLU A 55 1.36 0.74 38.07
N GLN A 56 1.51 1.35 36.93
CA GLN A 56 0.73 1.09 35.71
C GLN A 56 1.66 1.04 34.53
N SER A 57 1.36 0.24 33.52
CA SER A 57 2.18 0.18 32.30
C SER A 57 1.35 0.32 31.02
N VAL A 58 1.99 0.86 30.01
CA VAL A 58 1.47 0.91 28.64
C VAL A 58 2.44 0.15 27.74
N LYS A 59 1.96 -0.93 27.15
CA LYS A 59 2.76 -1.75 26.22
C LYS A 59 2.99 -0.98 24.92
N LEU A 60 4.24 -0.90 24.49
CA LEU A 60 4.64 -0.37 23.21
C LEU A 60 4.94 -1.54 22.26
N MET A 61 4.38 -1.46 21.07
CA MET A 61 4.69 -2.43 20.00
C MET A 61 5.01 -1.66 18.73
N ALA A 62 6.11 -2.04 18.07
CA ALA A 62 6.45 -1.51 16.76
C ALA A 62 6.78 -2.67 15.82
N TRP A 63 6.16 -2.62 14.66
CA TRP A 63 6.42 -3.56 13.59
C TRP A 63 7.51 -3.00 12.69
N GLY A 64 8.52 -3.80 12.43
CA GLY A 64 9.61 -3.46 11.54
C GLY A 64 9.70 -4.45 10.40
N GLN A 65 10.09 -3.97 9.23
CA GLN A 65 10.36 -4.81 8.07
C GLN A 65 11.39 -4.14 7.17
N ASN A 66 12.36 -4.92 6.68
CA ASN A 66 13.23 -4.44 5.62
C ASN A 66 12.44 -4.36 4.32
N ALA A 67 12.37 -3.17 3.74
CA ALA A 67 11.55 -2.92 2.55
C ALA A 67 12.21 -1.90 1.62
N ASN A 68 11.76 -1.91 0.37
CA ASN A 68 12.04 -0.87 -0.61
C ASN A 68 10.96 0.21 -0.49
N TYR A 69 11.30 1.35 0.12
CA TYR A 69 10.35 2.43 0.35
C TYR A 69 10.25 3.37 -0.86
N ILE A 70 9.03 3.56 -1.34
CA ILE A 70 8.67 4.48 -2.41
C ILE A 70 7.85 5.61 -1.79
N VAL A 71 8.50 6.75 -1.57
CA VAL A 71 7.86 7.90 -0.92
C VAL A 71 7.47 8.92 -1.99
N ALA A 72 6.19 9.25 -2.09
CA ALA A 72 5.68 10.26 -3.01
C ALA A 72 6.13 11.67 -2.54
N ARG A 73 7.07 12.27 -3.27
CA ARG A 73 7.66 13.59 -2.96
C ARG A 73 7.29 14.65 -3.97
N ASP A 74 6.99 14.24 -5.20
CA ASP A 74 6.58 15.13 -6.27
C ASP A 74 5.08 15.34 -6.25
N SER A 75 4.57 16.34 -6.96
CA SER A 75 3.14 16.61 -7.04
C SER A 75 2.74 17.10 -8.42
N VAL A 76 1.58 16.61 -8.88
CA VAL A 76 0.89 17.11 -10.05
C VAL A 76 -0.51 17.58 -9.60
N GLY A 77 -0.70 18.90 -9.56
CA GLY A 77 -1.86 19.48 -8.90
C GLY A 77 -1.89 19.15 -7.41
N SER A 78 -2.97 18.56 -6.94
CA SER A 78 -3.12 18.11 -5.54
C SER A 78 -2.64 16.68 -5.30
N MET A 79 -2.33 15.93 -6.35
CA MET A 79 -1.91 14.53 -6.26
C MET A 79 -0.39 14.44 -6.01
N LYS A 80 -0.02 13.70 -4.98
CA LYS A 80 1.39 13.38 -4.71
C LYS A 80 1.78 12.08 -5.40
N LEU A 81 2.97 12.04 -5.95
CA LEU A 81 3.49 10.87 -6.67
C LEU A 81 5.01 10.75 -6.58
N ASN A 82 5.50 9.59 -6.98
CA ASN A 82 6.90 9.31 -7.27
C ASN A 82 6.94 8.55 -8.60
N ILE A 83 7.58 9.11 -9.61
CA ILE A 83 7.76 8.44 -10.91
C ILE A 83 8.83 7.37 -10.73
N ILE A 84 8.40 6.10 -10.75
CA ILE A 84 9.28 4.94 -10.58
C ILE A 84 9.84 4.44 -11.91
N ALA A 85 9.17 4.69 -13.02
CA ALA A 85 9.61 4.36 -14.37
C ALA A 85 9.13 5.44 -15.34
N GLY A 86 10.05 6.09 -16.02
CA GLY A 86 9.79 7.07 -17.09
C GLY A 86 9.96 6.46 -18.47
N ALA A 87 9.97 7.33 -19.51
CA ALA A 87 10.04 6.89 -20.90
C ALA A 87 11.28 6.04 -21.21
N GLY A 88 11.05 4.80 -21.60
CA GLY A 88 12.11 3.83 -21.95
C GLY A 88 12.66 3.05 -20.76
N ASP A 89 12.23 3.38 -19.54
CA ASP A 89 12.62 2.62 -18.35
C ASP A 89 11.85 1.31 -18.22
N VAL A 90 12.55 0.26 -17.83
CA VAL A 90 11.95 -1.02 -17.41
C VAL A 90 12.38 -1.29 -15.98
N VAL A 91 11.47 -1.06 -15.06
CA VAL A 91 11.69 -1.29 -13.62
C VAL A 91 11.19 -2.67 -13.25
N ARG A 92 11.95 -3.40 -12.46
CA ARG A 92 11.61 -4.75 -12.00
C ARG A 92 11.57 -4.80 -10.49
N TRP A 93 10.45 -5.26 -9.95
CA TRP A 93 10.27 -5.55 -8.54
C TRP A 93 10.37 -7.06 -8.32
N THR A 94 11.17 -7.44 -7.35
CA THR A 94 11.46 -8.84 -7.03
C THR A 94 10.97 -9.19 -5.62
N SER A 95 10.84 -10.48 -5.33
CA SER A 95 10.42 -10.97 -4.02
C SER A 95 11.51 -10.92 -2.94
N GLU A 96 12.72 -10.41 -3.24
CA GLU A 96 13.80 -10.33 -2.26
C GLU A 96 13.46 -9.45 -1.06
N ARG A 97 12.77 -8.34 -1.30
CA ARG A 97 12.25 -7.43 -0.28
C ARG A 97 10.92 -6.88 -0.71
N PRO A 98 9.97 -6.69 0.20
CA PRO A 98 8.71 -6.05 -0.13
C PRO A 98 8.91 -4.59 -0.53
N TYR A 99 7.92 -4.06 -1.21
CA TYR A 99 7.83 -2.65 -1.58
C TYR A 99 6.77 -1.96 -0.74
N VAL A 100 7.07 -0.77 -0.24
CA VAL A 100 6.13 0.02 0.58
C VAL A 100 5.91 1.38 -0.07
N ILE A 101 4.69 1.68 -0.50
CA ILE A 101 4.32 2.94 -1.15
C ILE A 101 3.70 3.86 -0.10
N ILE A 102 4.25 5.07 0.07
CA ILE A 102 3.87 6.01 1.13
C ILE A 102 3.60 7.41 0.57
N GLY A 103 2.50 8.00 1.04
CA GLY A 103 2.21 9.42 0.89
C GLY A 103 1.67 9.85 -0.46
N GLY A 104 1.30 8.90 -1.32
CA GLY A 104 0.74 9.13 -2.64
C GLY A 104 0.98 7.96 -3.59
N TYR A 105 1.11 8.21 -4.87
CA TYR A 105 1.21 7.17 -5.88
C TYR A 105 2.66 6.85 -6.28
N ALA A 106 2.97 5.56 -6.40
CA ALA A 106 4.06 5.12 -7.25
C ALA A 106 3.55 5.16 -8.70
N ALA A 107 4.16 5.94 -9.56
CA ALA A 107 3.69 6.17 -10.92
C ALA A 107 4.64 5.59 -11.97
N VAL A 108 4.09 4.81 -12.89
CA VAL A 108 4.73 4.44 -14.15
C VAL A 108 4.27 5.47 -15.20
N ASP A 109 5.18 6.31 -15.64
CA ASP A 109 4.88 7.36 -16.62
C ASP A 109 4.84 6.80 -18.05
N SER A 110 4.46 7.63 -18.99
CA SER A 110 4.33 7.28 -20.41
C SER A 110 5.58 6.57 -20.94
N LEU A 111 5.37 5.44 -21.62
CA LEU A 111 6.43 4.59 -22.19
C LEU A 111 7.37 3.95 -21.16
N GLY A 112 7.09 4.07 -19.88
CA GLY A 112 7.72 3.30 -18.81
C GLY A 112 7.06 1.95 -18.64
N SER A 113 7.78 1.00 -18.06
CA SER A 113 7.26 -0.35 -17.77
C SER A 113 7.63 -0.78 -16.36
N LEU A 114 6.67 -1.40 -15.66
CA LEU A 114 6.87 -2.05 -14.39
C LEU A 114 6.63 -3.55 -14.51
N ILE A 115 7.63 -4.34 -14.16
CA ILE A 115 7.52 -5.80 -14.07
C ILE A 115 7.57 -6.20 -12.60
N ILE A 116 6.60 -6.97 -12.14
CA ILE A 116 6.55 -7.48 -10.77
C ILE A 116 6.64 -9.01 -10.79
N ASP A 117 7.67 -9.54 -10.17
CA ASP A 117 7.93 -10.97 -10.15
C ASP A 117 7.07 -11.72 -9.13
N ALA A 118 6.94 -13.03 -9.33
CA ALA A 118 6.21 -13.92 -8.45
C ALA A 118 6.68 -13.82 -6.99
N GLY A 119 5.73 -13.88 -6.05
CA GLY A 119 5.98 -13.81 -4.61
C GLY A 119 6.35 -12.42 -4.09
N THR A 120 6.26 -11.38 -4.91
CA THR A 120 6.49 -10.00 -4.46
C THR A 120 5.33 -9.52 -3.61
N HIS A 121 5.64 -8.89 -2.46
CA HIS A 121 4.69 -8.18 -1.62
C HIS A 121 4.79 -6.67 -1.87
N VAL A 122 3.65 -6.04 -2.10
CA VAL A 122 3.50 -4.59 -2.27
C VAL A 122 2.55 -4.07 -1.20
N TYR A 123 3.10 -3.37 -0.24
CA TYR A 123 2.36 -2.74 0.84
C TYR A 123 2.05 -1.28 0.49
N LEU A 124 0.81 -0.88 0.74
CA LEU A 124 0.35 0.46 0.40
C LEU A 124 -0.14 1.15 1.68
N HIS A 125 0.46 2.31 1.96
CA HIS A 125 0.05 3.14 3.08
C HIS A 125 -1.30 3.84 2.79
N ARG A 126 -1.97 4.28 3.83
CA ARG A 126 -3.26 4.96 3.71
C ARG A 126 -3.18 6.12 2.70
N GLY A 127 -4.10 6.12 1.72
CA GLY A 127 -4.16 7.12 0.66
C GLY A 127 -3.07 6.99 -0.41
N SER A 128 -2.30 5.89 -0.39
CA SER A 128 -1.32 5.58 -1.42
C SER A 128 -1.90 4.60 -2.44
N GLY A 129 -1.30 4.55 -3.62
CA GLY A 129 -1.71 3.67 -4.71
C GLY A 129 -0.58 3.43 -5.71
N LEU A 130 -0.87 2.60 -6.70
CA LEU A 130 -0.03 2.37 -7.88
C LEU A 130 -0.74 2.96 -9.10
N TRP A 131 -0.06 3.78 -9.88
CA TRP A 131 -0.63 4.42 -11.05
C TRP A 131 0.18 4.11 -12.32
N ILE A 132 -0.47 3.46 -13.26
CA ILE A 132 0.06 3.23 -14.60
C ILE A 132 -0.55 4.29 -15.50
N TYR A 133 0.20 5.36 -15.73
CA TYR A 133 -0.25 6.49 -16.52
C TYR A 133 -0.32 6.12 -18.02
N ARG A 134 -0.96 6.97 -18.79
CA ARG A 134 -1.16 6.78 -20.26
C ARG A 134 0.10 6.30 -20.96
N TYR A 135 -0.04 5.24 -21.76
CA TYR A 135 1.06 4.57 -22.47
C TYR A 135 2.13 3.91 -21.58
N GLY A 136 1.98 3.97 -20.26
CA GLY A 136 2.74 3.14 -19.35
C GLY A 136 2.25 1.69 -19.38
N ASN A 137 3.06 0.78 -18.86
CA ASN A 137 2.74 -0.65 -18.86
C ASN A 137 3.07 -1.29 -17.52
N ILE A 138 2.21 -2.24 -17.11
CA ILE A 138 2.48 -3.12 -15.97
C ILE A 138 2.35 -4.58 -16.39
N MET A 139 3.28 -5.40 -15.89
CA MET A 139 3.26 -6.85 -16.01
C MET A 139 3.49 -7.48 -14.65
N VAL A 140 2.45 -8.08 -14.07
CA VAL A 140 2.49 -8.81 -12.81
C VAL A 140 2.60 -10.30 -13.12
N ASN A 141 3.71 -10.91 -12.78
CA ASN A 141 4.07 -12.28 -13.12
C ASN A 141 4.02 -13.20 -11.91
N GLY A 142 2.94 -13.16 -11.14
CA GLY A 142 2.70 -14.14 -10.08
C GLY A 142 2.58 -15.56 -10.64
N THR A 143 2.72 -16.54 -9.78
CA THR A 143 2.52 -17.95 -10.10
C THR A 143 1.73 -18.60 -8.98
N LYS A 144 1.10 -19.76 -9.26
CA LYS A 144 0.36 -20.51 -8.24
C LYS A 144 1.25 -20.88 -7.06
N GLY A 145 0.89 -20.42 -5.87
CA GLY A 145 1.66 -20.60 -4.63
C GLY A 145 2.76 -19.58 -4.41
N ASN A 146 2.96 -18.65 -5.36
CA ASN A 146 3.83 -17.48 -5.24
C ASN A 146 3.12 -16.28 -5.89
N GLU A 147 1.92 -16.00 -5.44
CA GLU A 147 1.10 -14.89 -5.89
C GLU A 147 1.80 -13.56 -5.56
N VAL A 148 1.55 -12.53 -6.38
CA VAL A 148 1.91 -11.15 -6.02
C VAL A 148 0.80 -10.59 -5.14
N ILE A 149 1.16 -10.01 -4.00
CA ILE A 149 0.20 -9.52 -3.01
C ILE A 149 0.25 -8.00 -2.93
N PHE A 150 -0.91 -7.35 -3.11
CA PHE A 150 -1.12 -5.93 -2.89
C PHE A 150 -2.06 -5.76 -1.70
N GLU A 151 -1.55 -5.15 -0.62
CA GLU A 151 -2.32 -4.99 0.62
C GLU A 151 -1.86 -3.78 1.44
N SER A 152 -2.53 -3.54 2.57
CA SER A 152 -2.16 -2.49 3.51
C SER A 152 -0.79 -2.76 4.15
N ASP A 153 -0.08 -1.69 4.50
CA ASP A 153 1.15 -1.74 5.30
C ASP A 153 0.91 -1.95 6.81
N ARG A 154 -0.36 -2.10 7.22
CA ARG A 154 -0.74 -2.44 8.60
C ARG A 154 -0.76 -3.95 8.73
N LEU A 155 0.30 -4.49 9.35
CA LEU A 155 0.54 -5.93 9.47
C LEU A 155 0.03 -6.52 10.80
N GLU A 156 -0.59 -5.69 11.64
CA GLU A 156 -1.21 -6.15 12.88
C GLU A 156 -2.50 -6.94 12.59
N PRO A 157 -2.75 -8.07 13.27
CA PRO A 157 -3.89 -8.95 12.97
C PRO A 157 -5.27 -8.26 12.99
N GLU A 158 -5.41 -7.17 13.76
CA GLU A 158 -6.64 -6.38 13.83
C GLU A 158 -6.98 -5.69 12.51
N TYR A 159 -6.00 -5.52 11.62
CA TYR A 159 -6.16 -4.85 10.33
C TYR A 159 -6.30 -5.83 9.15
N ASP A 160 -6.15 -7.14 9.36
CA ASP A 160 -6.21 -8.15 8.29
C ASP A 160 -7.50 -8.09 7.45
N ALA A 161 -8.61 -7.71 8.08
CA ALA A 161 -9.92 -7.61 7.45
C ALA A 161 -10.44 -6.16 7.33
N VAL A 162 -9.59 -5.15 7.53
CA VAL A 162 -10.02 -3.74 7.42
C VAL A 162 -9.91 -3.25 5.99
N SER A 163 -11.04 -2.92 5.38
CA SER A 163 -11.10 -2.37 4.02
C SER A 163 -10.79 -0.87 3.98
N GLY A 164 -10.42 -0.34 2.81
CA GLY A 164 -10.18 1.09 2.60
C GLY A 164 -8.88 1.62 3.20
N MET A 165 -7.92 0.73 3.43
CA MET A 165 -6.65 1.09 4.04
C MET A 165 -5.68 1.76 3.08
N TRP A 166 -5.86 1.61 1.77
CA TRP A 166 -5.10 2.25 0.70
C TRP A 166 -6.03 2.59 -0.46
N ASP A 167 -5.55 3.31 -1.50
CA ASP A 167 -6.44 3.84 -2.51
C ASP A 167 -6.74 2.81 -3.61
N ARG A 168 -5.88 2.64 -4.61
CA ARG A 168 -6.18 1.77 -5.78
C ARG A 168 -4.94 1.40 -6.58
N ILE A 169 -5.10 0.41 -7.47
CA ILE A 169 -4.27 0.24 -8.65
C ILE A 169 -5.01 0.95 -9.80
N TRP A 170 -4.42 2.01 -10.32
CA TRP A 170 -5.02 2.85 -11.36
C TRP A 170 -4.28 2.65 -12.68
N ILE A 171 -5.01 2.24 -13.72
CA ILE A 171 -4.44 1.88 -15.02
C ILE A 171 -5.11 2.72 -16.11
N ASN A 172 -4.34 3.49 -16.84
CA ASN A 172 -4.81 4.22 -18.00
C ASN A 172 -4.50 3.49 -19.31
N GLU A 173 -5.03 4.01 -20.42
CA GLU A 173 -4.90 3.44 -21.75
C GLU A 173 -3.48 3.43 -22.29
N GLY A 174 -3.18 2.46 -23.17
CA GLY A 174 -1.90 2.36 -23.89
C GLY A 174 -1.91 1.29 -24.96
N PRO A 175 -0.93 1.30 -25.88
CA PRO A 175 -0.84 0.33 -26.97
C PRO A 175 -0.33 -1.04 -26.52
N VAL A 176 0.27 -1.12 -25.35
CA VAL A 176 0.77 -2.36 -24.77
C VAL A 176 -0.24 -2.85 -23.73
N ARG A 177 -0.67 -4.10 -23.86
CA ARG A 177 -1.60 -4.71 -22.91
C ARG A 177 -0.97 -4.79 -21.53
N ASN A 178 -1.70 -4.34 -20.53
CA ASN A 178 -1.37 -4.55 -19.13
C ASN A 178 -1.76 -5.98 -18.72
N GLU A 179 -0.93 -6.65 -17.95
CA GLU A 179 -1.17 -8.05 -17.58
C GLU A 179 -0.97 -8.25 -16.07
N ILE A 180 -1.94 -8.91 -15.44
CA ILE A 180 -1.87 -9.29 -14.03
C ILE A 180 -2.19 -10.77 -13.92
N HIS A 181 -1.18 -11.55 -13.58
CA HIS A 181 -1.26 -12.98 -13.39
C HIS A 181 -1.01 -13.35 -11.94
N HIS A 182 -1.85 -14.25 -11.39
CA HIS A 182 -1.71 -14.79 -10.04
C HIS A 182 -1.42 -13.70 -8.99
N ALA A 183 -2.39 -12.84 -8.77
CA ALA A 183 -2.29 -11.75 -7.80
C ALA A 183 -3.43 -11.79 -6.78
N ILE A 184 -3.15 -11.32 -5.58
CA ILE A 184 -4.13 -11.06 -4.52
C ILE A 184 -4.10 -9.57 -4.23
N ILE A 185 -5.24 -8.90 -4.36
CA ILE A 185 -5.41 -7.46 -4.16
C ILE A 185 -6.48 -7.29 -3.08
N ARG A 186 -6.10 -6.75 -1.91
CA ARG A 186 -7.03 -6.71 -0.77
C ARG A 186 -6.90 -5.46 0.09
N ASN A 187 -7.99 -5.18 0.83
CA ASN A 187 -8.04 -4.14 1.87
C ASN A 187 -7.95 -2.69 1.35
N GLY A 188 -8.13 -2.44 0.05
CA GLY A 188 -8.11 -1.11 -0.56
C GLY A 188 -9.47 -0.41 -0.60
N PHE A 189 -9.48 0.80 -1.19
CA PHE A 189 -10.70 1.49 -1.54
C PHE A 189 -11.28 0.96 -2.87
N ILE A 190 -10.47 0.95 -3.95
CA ILE A 190 -10.80 0.28 -5.21
C ILE A 190 -9.67 -0.69 -5.54
N GLY A 191 -9.99 -1.94 -5.89
CA GLY A 191 -8.97 -2.92 -6.26
C GLY A 191 -8.23 -2.49 -7.53
N ILE A 192 -8.94 -2.45 -8.65
CA ILE A 192 -8.42 -1.98 -9.94
C ILE A 192 -9.37 -0.94 -10.51
N GLN A 193 -8.86 0.25 -10.80
CA GLN A 193 -9.51 1.24 -11.63
C GLN A 193 -8.82 1.28 -13.00
N ALA A 194 -9.52 0.92 -14.06
CA ALA A 194 -9.02 0.93 -15.43
C ALA A 194 -9.84 1.92 -16.27
N GLU A 195 -9.21 2.95 -16.82
CA GLU A 195 -9.95 3.95 -17.57
C GLU A 195 -9.16 4.52 -18.74
N SER A 196 -9.85 4.78 -19.85
CA SER A 196 -9.31 5.57 -20.94
C SER A 196 -9.62 7.04 -20.72
N MET A 197 -8.58 7.86 -20.71
CA MET A 197 -8.69 9.31 -20.62
C MET A 197 -9.06 9.97 -21.97
N SER A 198 -9.09 9.20 -23.04
CA SER A 198 -9.39 9.68 -24.40
C SER A 198 -10.43 8.81 -25.08
N LEU A 199 -11.53 9.43 -25.52
CA LEU A 199 -12.56 8.77 -26.33
C LEU A 199 -12.09 8.36 -27.73
N SER A 200 -11.02 8.98 -28.23
CA SER A 200 -10.50 8.73 -29.59
C SER A 200 -9.52 7.57 -29.64
N GLU A 201 -9.06 7.08 -28.52
CA GLU A 201 -8.08 6.02 -28.42
C GLU A 201 -8.68 4.80 -27.72
N TYR A 202 -9.62 4.12 -28.40
CA TYR A 202 -10.17 2.87 -27.92
C TYR A 202 -9.24 1.72 -28.33
N TRP A 203 -8.57 1.16 -27.34
CA TRP A 203 -7.73 0.00 -27.52
C TRP A 203 -8.52 -1.27 -27.16
N GLN A 204 -8.42 -2.29 -27.99
CA GLN A 204 -8.96 -3.61 -27.65
C GLN A 204 -7.94 -4.37 -26.81
N ASP A 205 -8.46 -5.16 -25.84
CA ASP A 205 -7.63 -6.07 -25.04
C ASP A 205 -6.54 -5.34 -24.21
N ASN A 206 -6.96 -4.31 -23.49
CA ASN A 206 -6.04 -3.42 -22.75
C ASN A 206 -5.54 -3.99 -21.43
N LEU A 207 -6.34 -4.84 -20.77
CA LEU A 207 -5.99 -5.45 -19.49
C LEU A 207 -6.35 -6.94 -19.50
N LEU A 208 -5.39 -7.77 -19.21
CA LEU A 208 -5.57 -9.19 -18.92
C LEU A 208 -5.48 -9.41 -17.40
N LEU A 209 -6.51 -10.05 -16.85
CA LEU A 209 -6.54 -10.57 -15.48
C LEU A 209 -6.63 -12.10 -15.56
N ASP A 210 -5.64 -12.80 -15.03
CA ASP A 210 -5.61 -14.25 -15.03
C ASP A 210 -5.23 -14.79 -13.65
N ASN A 211 -6.13 -15.60 -13.05
CA ASN A 211 -5.96 -16.14 -11.69
C ASN A 211 -5.77 -15.00 -10.63
N VAL A 212 -6.68 -14.03 -10.61
CA VAL A 212 -6.61 -12.86 -9.71
C VAL A 212 -7.74 -12.93 -8.68
N VAL A 213 -7.37 -12.64 -7.43
CA VAL A 213 -8.32 -12.46 -6.32
C VAL A 213 -8.34 -10.98 -5.94
N ILE A 214 -9.53 -10.38 -5.90
CA ILE A 214 -9.76 -9.00 -5.44
C ILE A 214 -10.79 -9.07 -4.33
N GLU A 215 -10.41 -8.71 -3.12
CA GLU A 215 -11.28 -8.89 -1.97
C GLU A 215 -11.20 -7.75 -0.95
N ASN A 216 -12.27 -7.59 -0.20
CA ASN A 216 -12.33 -6.67 0.95
C ASN A 216 -12.01 -5.21 0.57
N MET A 217 -12.64 -4.71 -0.50
CA MET A 217 -12.55 -3.31 -0.91
C MET A 217 -13.65 -2.48 -0.26
N SER A 218 -13.34 -1.30 0.29
CA SER A 218 -14.38 -0.44 0.87
C SER A 218 -15.28 0.25 -0.17
N GLY A 219 -14.84 0.31 -1.42
CA GLY A 219 -15.59 0.78 -2.58
C GLY A 219 -15.86 -0.33 -3.57
N MET A 220 -15.12 -0.38 -4.68
CA MET A 220 -15.32 -1.30 -5.78
C MET A 220 -14.16 -2.29 -5.93
N GLY A 221 -14.45 -3.51 -6.36
CA GLY A 221 -13.41 -4.46 -6.75
C GLY A 221 -12.74 -4.06 -8.05
N ILE A 222 -13.51 -4.00 -9.13
CA ILE A 222 -13.05 -3.52 -10.45
C ILE A 222 -13.96 -2.37 -10.89
N TYR A 223 -13.36 -1.25 -11.26
CA TYR A 223 -14.04 -0.12 -11.90
C TYR A 223 -13.41 0.18 -13.25
N ALA A 224 -14.15 0.01 -14.34
CA ALA A 224 -13.66 0.24 -15.69
C ALA A 224 -14.52 1.28 -16.43
N VAL A 225 -13.86 2.26 -17.05
CA VAL A 225 -14.48 3.30 -17.85
C VAL A 225 -13.83 3.30 -19.23
N LEU A 226 -14.61 3.00 -20.28
CA LEU A 226 -14.13 2.93 -21.67
C LEU A 226 -12.86 2.05 -21.80
N TYR A 227 -12.81 0.94 -21.08
CA TYR A 227 -11.63 0.10 -20.98
C TYR A 227 -11.97 -1.38 -21.20
N SER A 228 -11.21 -2.04 -22.07
CA SER A 228 -11.39 -3.46 -22.39
C SER A 228 -10.61 -4.32 -21.40
N ILE A 229 -11.33 -5.25 -20.74
CA ILE A 229 -10.75 -6.18 -19.78
C ILE A 229 -11.03 -7.62 -20.27
N ASN A 230 -9.99 -8.41 -20.39
CA ASN A 230 -10.07 -9.85 -20.56
C ASN A 230 -9.78 -10.53 -19.21
N ALA A 231 -10.72 -11.28 -18.69
CA ALA A 231 -10.62 -11.87 -17.34
C ALA A 231 -10.86 -13.39 -17.39
N ALA A 232 -9.93 -14.14 -16.85
CA ALA A 232 -10.02 -15.59 -16.69
C ALA A 232 -9.70 -15.98 -15.24
N ASN A 233 -10.56 -16.80 -14.64
CA ASN A 233 -10.40 -17.29 -13.27
C ASN A 233 -10.18 -16.14 -12.25
N VAL A 234 -11.06 -15.14 -12.26
CA VAL A 234 -11.01 -13.96 -11.38
C VAL A 234 -12.11 -14.08 -10.34
N LEU A 235 -11.72 -13.96 -9.07
CA LEU A 235 -12.63 -13.84 -7.93
C LEU A 235 -12.67 -12.38 -7.48
N VAL A 236 -13.86 -11.82 -7.39
CA VAL A 236 -14.08 -10.50 -6.74
C VAL A 236 -15.10 -10.68 -5.65
N ASP A 237 -14.75 -10.33 -4.41
CA ASP A 237 -15.60 -10.58 -3.24
C ASP A 237 -15.51 -9.45 -2.21
N ASN A 238 -16.53 -9.36 -1.35
CA ASN A 238 -16.58 -8.47 -0.20
C ASN A 238 -16.22 -7.01 -0.49
N CYS A 239 -16.92 -6.39 -1.46
CA CYS A 239 -16.74 -4.99 -1.79
C CYS A 239 -17.91 -4.14 -1.26
N GLY A 240 -17.61 -2.95 -0.74
CA GLY A 240 -18.59 -2.08 -0.09
C GLY A 240 -19.62 -1.46 -1.03
N SER A 241 -19.33 -1.42 -2.34
CA SER A 241 -20.25 -0.88 -3.36
C SER A 241 -20.53 -1.91 -4.45
N HIS A 242 -19.66 -2.04 -5.44
CA HIS A 242 -19.82 -2.95 -6.56
C HIS A 242 -18.64 -3.92 -6.65
N LEU A 243 -18.91 -5.18 -6.94
CA LEU A 243 -17.84 -6.13 -7.25
C LEU A 243 -17.15 -5.72 -8.56
N VAL A 244 -17.95 -5.47 -9.60
CA VAL A 244 -17.49 -5.01 -10.91
C VAL A 244 -18.43 -3.93 -11.42
N ALA A 245 -17.89 -2.78 -11.79
CA ALA A 245 -18.60 -1.66 -12.41
C ALA A 245 -17.95 -1.34 -13.76
N LEU A 246 -18.70 -1.51 -14.84
CA LEU A 246 -18.28 -1.21 -16.20
C LEU A 246 -19.11 -0.06 -16.75
N THR A 247 -18.46 1.00 -17.20
CA THR A 247 -19.14 2.19 -17.74
C THR A 247 -18.70 2.40 -19.18
N MET A 248 -19.65 2.41 -20.09
CA MET A 248 -19.45 2.61 -21.53
C MET A 248 -18.38 1.68 -22.13
N GLY A 249 -18.39 0.44 -21.70
CA GLY A 249 -17.57 -0.65 -22.25
C GLY A 249 -18.28 -1.39 -23.37
#